data_6558131d8d1bf2fc6bdc87872a8d35df
#
_entry.id   6558131d8d1bf2fc6bdc87872a8d35df
#
_cell.length_a   1.000
_cell.length_b   1.000
_cell.length_c   1.000
_cell.angle_alpha   90.00
_cell.angle_beta   90.00
_cell.angle_gamma   90.00
#
_symmetry.space_group_name_H-M   'P 1'
#
loop_
_entity.id
_entity.type
_entity.pdbx_description
1 polymer ?
#
loop_
_entity_poly.entity_id
_entity_poly.type
_entity_poly.pdbx_seq_one_letter_code
_entity_poly.pdbx_strand_id
1 'polypeptide(L)'
;MEAKYFMKNKGKYIAINLILFALLFFSVSLNKEYLRPLFENKPILGIVTGSFPNFIAAYFISLFPIAIILAKELDIKKSRFLFYIGSIIVFIILTIEEVKPFFNASTVYDIYDIMANGLGSIFAILTFELFVRRYIKQKPRN
;
A
#
# COMPACT_ATOMS: atom_id res chain seq x y z
N MET A 1 25.00 20.56 2.35
CA MET A 1 25.31 19.11 2.38
C MET A 1 24.07 18.23 2.17
N GLU A 2 22.90 18.55 2.72
CA GLU A 2 21.64 17.79 2.58
C GLU A 2 21.10 17.69 1.15
N ALA A 3 21.14 18.79 0.37
CA ALA A 3 20.62 18.80 -1.00
C ALA A 3 21.38 17.83 -1.94
N LYS A 4 22.71 17.70 -1.77
CA LYS A 4 23.55 16.79 -2.56
C LYS A 4 23.27 15.32 -2.23
N TYR A 5 22.95 15.03 -0.96
CA TYR A 5 22.59 13.68 -0.48
C TYR A 5 21.19 13.26 -0.99
N PHE A 6 20.25 14.19 -0.99
CA PHE A 6 18.90 13.98 -1.54
C PHE A 6 18.95 13.67 -3.04
N MET A 7 19.79 14.39 -3.80
CA MET A 7 19.96 14.14 -5.24
C MET A 7 20.56 12.76 -5.55
N LYS A 8 21.51 12.28 -4.73
CA LYS A 8 22.13 10.96 -4.92
C LYS A 8 21.13 9.81 -4.76
N ASN A 9 20.10 9.95 -3.92
CA ASN A 9 19.11 8.92 -3.64
C ASN A 9 17.78 9.09 -4.39
N LYS A 10 17.63 10.17 -5.19
CA LYS A 10 16.42 10.47 -5.96
C LYS A 10 16.03 9.34 -6.92
N GLY A 11 17.01 8.73 -7.58
CA GLY A 11 16.76 7.59 -8.48
C GLY A 11 16.18 6.38 -7.76
N LYS A 12 16.66 6.05 -6.57
CA LYS A 12 16.12 4.94 -5.75
C LYS A 12 14.71 5.21 -5.30
N TYR A 13 14.40 6.45 -4.87
CA TYR A 13 13.06 6.86 -4.49
C TYR A 13 12.07 6.67 -5.65
N ILE A 14 12.43 7.18 -6.84
CA ILE A 14 11.60 7.06 -8.04
C ILE A 14 11.41 5.58 -8.42
N ALA A 15 12.49 4.80 -8.44
CA ALA A 15 12.44 3.40 -8.82
C ALA A 15 11.52 2.58 -7.89
N ILE A 16 11.62 2.75 -6.57
CA ILE A 16 10.77 2.06 -5.60
C ILE A 16 9.30 2.39 -5.84
N ASN A 17 8.96 3.67 -6.00
CA ASN A 17 7.56 4.07 -6.21
C ASN A 17 7.03 3.58 -7.57
N LEU A 18 7.83 3.59 -8.63
CA LEU A 18 7.44 3.03 -9.92
C LEU A 18 7.18 1.53 -9.85
N ILE A 19 8.02 0.78 -9.14
CA ILE A 19 7.83 -0.67 -8.94
C ILE A 19 6.54 -0.92 -8.15
N LEU A 20 6.31 -0.21 -7.04
CA LEU A 20 5.09 -0.36 -6.24
C LEU A 20 3.84 -0.03 -7.07
N PHE A 21 3.89 1.04 -7.86
CA PHE A 21 2.78 1.42 -8.75
C PHE A 21 2.53 0.38 -9.85
N ALA A 22 3.59 -0.14 -10.47
CA ALA A 22 3.47 -1.19 -11.48
C ALA A 22 2.88 -2.48 -10.90
N LEU A 23 3.31 -2.88 -9.69
CA LEU A 23 2.77 -4.05 -9.00
C LEU A 23 1.30 -3.86 -8.61
N LEU A 24 0.92 -2.67 -8.13
CA LEU A 24 -0.47 -2.31 -7.84
C LEU A 24 -1.32 -2.46 -9.11
N PHE A 25 -0.94 -1.79 -10.18
CA PHE A 25 -1.67 -1.81 -11.45
C PHE A 25 -1.80 -3.24 -12.00
N PHE A 26 -0.70 -3.98 -12.06
CA PHE A 26 -0.68 -5.36 -12.54
C PHE A 26 -1.60 -6.27 -11.72
N SER A 27 -1.52 -6.19 -10.38
CA SER A 27 -2.33 -7.04 -9.49
C SER A 27 -3.82 -6.74 -9.61
N VAL A 28 -4.21 -5.46 -9.71
CA VAL A 28 -5.61 -5.06 -9.90
C VAL A 28 -6.12 -5.50 -11.27
N SER A 29 -5.33 -5.29 -12.34
CA SER A 29 -5.71 -5.71 -13.70
C SER A 29 -5.87 -7.23 -13.80
N LEU A 30 -4.91 -7.98 -13.25
CA LEU A 30 -4.97 -9.45 -13.23
C LEU A 30 -6.20 -9.97 -12.48
N ASN A 31 -6.53 -9.36 -11.35
CA ASN A 31 -7.76 -9.72 -10.64
C ASN A 31 -9.01 -9.40 -11.46
N LYS A 32 -9.10 -8.20 -12.02
CA LYS A 32 -10.28 -7.73 -12.74
C LYS A 32 -10.52 -8.52 -14.04
N GLU A 33 -9.46 -8.82 -14.76
CA GLU A 33 -9.56 -9.46 -16.09
C GLU A 33 -9.63 -10.99 -16.02
N TYR A 34 -9.00 -11.61 -15.01
CA TYR A 34 -8.89 -13.06 -14.92
C TYR A 34 -9.57 -13.66 -13.69
N LEU A 35 -9.22 -13.20 -12.48
CA LEU A 35 -9.68 -13.88 -11.27
C LEU A 35 -11.16 -13.63 -11.00
N ARG A 36 -11.61 -12.38 -11.11
CA ARG A 36 -12.99 -12.02 -10.81
C ARG A 36 -14.00 -12.74 -11.73
N PRO A 37 -13.84 -12.80 -13.06
CA PRO A 37 -14.74 -13.54 -13.94
C PRO A 37 -14.78 -15.04 -13.65
N LEU A 38 -13.65 -15.63 -13.21
CA LEU A 38 -13.60 -17.07 -12.87
C LEU A 38 -14.36 -17.41 -11.59
N PHE A 39 -14.49 -16.47 -10.66
CA PHE A 39 -14.99 -16.74 -9.31
C PHE A 39 -16.25 -15.97 -8.94
N GLU A 40 -16.76 -15.05 -9.78
CA GLU A 40 -17.91 -14.20 -9.48
C GLU A 40 -19.18 -14.99 -9.09
N ASN A 41 -19.38 -16.18 -9.67
CA ASN A 41 -20.52 -17.05 -9.38
C ASN A 41 -20.33 -17.94 -8.15
N LYS A 42 -19.19 -17.83 -7.43
CA LYS A 42 -18.93 -18.61 -6.23
C LYS A 42 -19.09 -17.71 -5.00
N PRO A 43 -19.98 -18.05 -4.03
CA PRO A 43 -20.35 -17.12 -2.95
C PRO A 43 -19.18 -16.52 -2.19
N ILE A 44 -18.23 -17.33 -1.71
CA ILE A 44 -17.08 -16.87 -0.92
C ILE A 44 -16.00 -16.27 -1.83
N LEU A 45 -15.64 -16.98 -2.90
CA LEU A 45 -14.55 -16.52 -3.80
C LEU A 45 -14.95 -15.29 -4.59
N GLY A 46 -16.24 -15.11 -4.92
CA GLY A 46 -16.77 -13.90 -5.54
C GLY A 46 -16.56 -12.67 -4.64
N ILE A 47 -16.86 -12.79 -3.34
CA ILE A 47 -16.61 -11.72 -2.36
C ILE A 47 -15.11 -11.41 -2.29
N VAL A 48 -14.27 -12.43 -2.13
CA VAL A 48 -12.82 -12.28 -2.02
C VAL A 48 -12.24 -11.59 -3.26
N THR A 49 -12.59 -12.07 -4.46
CA THR A 49 -12.09 -11.47 -5.71
C THR A 49 -12.70 -10.11 -6.00
N GLY A 50 -13.92 -9.83 -5.52
CA GLY A 50 -14.57 -8.52 -5.58
C GLY A 50 -13.80 -7.48 -4.77
N SER A 51 -13.49 -7.79 -3.52
CA SER A 51 -12.82 -6.88 -2.58
C SER A 51 -11.27 -6.90 -2.69
N PHE A 52 -10.70 -7.80 -3.50
CA PHE A 52 -9.25 -7.91 -3.68
C PHE A 52 -8.59 -6.62 -4.19
N PRO A 53 -9.15 -5.86 -5.15
CA PRO A 53 -8.59 -4.58 -5.57
C PRO A 53 -8.40 -3.60 -4.42
N ASN A 54 -9.35 -3.53 -3.47
CA ASN A 54 -9.29 -2.67 -2.30
C ASN A 54 -8.18 -3.11 -1.34
N PHE A 55 -8.07 -4.41 -1.09
CA PHE A 55 -6.95 -4.96 -0.31
C PHE A 55 -5.59 -4.59 -0.93
N ILE A 56 -5.43 -4.81 -2.23
CA ILE A 56 -4.18 -4.55 -2.96
C ILE A 56 -3.86 -3.05 -2.99
N ALA A 57 -4.87 -2.19 -3.22
CA ALA A 57 -4.70 -0.75 -3.21
C ALA A 57 -4.22 -0.27 -1.83
N ALA A 58 -4.91 -0.68 -0.75
CA ALA A 58 -4.51 -0.34 0.62
C ALA A 58 -3.10 -0.84 0.96
N TYR A 59 -2.76 -2.06 0.56
CA TYR A 59 -1.44 -2.64 0.79
C TYR A 59 -0.34 -1.85 0.09
N PHE A 60 -0.40 -1.68 -1.23
CA PHE A 60 0.68 -1.03 -1.99
C PHE A 60 0.78 0.46 -1.73
N ILE A 61 -0.34 1.19 -1.58
CA ILE A 61 -0.31 2.61 -1.27
C ILE A 61 0.30 2.84 0.12
N SER A 62 -0.01 1.98 1.10
CA SER A 62 0.62 2.03 2.42
C SER A 62 2.13 1.77 2.41
N LEU A 63 2.67 1.13 1.35
CA LEU A 63 4.11 0.91 1.22
C LEU A 63 4.89 2.12 0.64
N PHE A 64 4.23 3.12 0.05
CA PHE A 64 4.92 4.27 -0.55
C PHE A 64 5.86 5.03 0.40
N PRO A 65 5.56 5.20 1.71
CA PRO A 65 6.50 5.82 2.64
C PRO A 65 7.86 5.13 2.73
N ILE A 66 7.98 3.84 2.36
CA ILE A 66 9.25 3.11 2.35
C ILE A 66 10.28 3.81 1.46
N ALA A 67 9.87 4.32 0.32
CA ALA A 67 10.77 5.04 -0.58
C ALA A 67 11.40 6.26 0.10
N ILE A 68 10.62 7.04 0.86
CA ILE A 68 11.11 8.20 1.63
C ILE A 68 12.02 7.74 2.75
N ILE A 69 11.62 6.70 3.49
CA ILE A 69 12.38 6.14 4.61
C ILE A 69 13.77 5.70 4.16
N LEU A 70 13.85 4.96 3.05
CA LEU A 70 15.11 4.46 2.52
C LEU A 70 15.95 5.54 1.84
N ALA A 71 15.33 6.49 1.15
CA ALA A 71 16.03 7.60 0.49
C ALA A 71 16.63 8.60 1.48
N LYS A 72 15.92 8.87 2.57
CA LYS A 72 16.38 9.80 3.64
C LYS A 72 17.14 9.09 4.76
N GLU A 73 17.32 7.78 4.70
CA GLU A 73 17.99 6.98 5.72
C GLU A 73 17.49 7.27 7.14
N LEU A 74 16.17 7.35 7.30
CA LEU A 74 15.55 7.69 8.57
C LEU A 74 15.87 6.65 9.64
N ASP A 75 16.01 7.11 10.88
CA ASP A 75 16.13 6.22 12.03
C ASP A 75 14.86 5.38 12.23
N ILE A 76 14.98 4.28 12.99
CA ILE A 76 13.89 3.31 13.13
C ILE A 76 12.64 3.89 13.81
N LYS A 77 12.79 4.85 14.74
CA LYS A 77 11.64 5.46 15.43
C LYS A 77 10.85 6.33 14.47
N LYS A 78 11.55 7.22 13.74
CA LYS A 78 10.93 8.08 12.72
C LYS A 78 10.33 7.28 11.58
N SER A 79 11.03 6.22 11.15
CA SER A 79 10.53 5.32 10.10
C SER A 79 9.21 4.65 10.50
N ARG A 80 9.13 4.11 11.72
CA ARG A 80 7.90 3.50 12.24
C ARG A 80 6.76 4.50 12.34
N PHE A 81 7.03 5.67 12.91
CA PHE A 81 6.04 6.72 13.06
C PHE A 81 5.47 7.14 11.69
N LEU A 82 6.36 7.45 10.73
CA LEU A 82 5.95 7.85 9.38
C LEU A 82 5.14 6.76 8.69
N PHE A 83 5.60 5.51 8.83
CA PHE A 83 4.95 4.38 8.17
C PHE A 83 3.56 4.08 8.75
N TYR A 84 3.42 4.07 10.07
CA TYR A 84 2.15 3.78 10.73
C TYR A 84 1.12 4.86 10.48
N ILE A 85 1.51 6.13 10.62
CA ILE A 85 0.61 7.25 10.30
C ILE A 85 0.21 7.21 8.82
N GLY A 86 1.15 6.97 7.91
CA GLY A 86 0.87 6.83 6.49
C GLY A 86 -0.16 5.73 6.22
N SER A 87 0.00 4.54 6.81
CA SER A 87 -0.92 3.43 6.65
C SER A 87 -2.32 3.73 7.22
N ILE A 88 -2.40 4.41 8.36
CA ILE A 88 -3.68 4.84 8.95
C ILE A 88 -4.38 5.85 8.04
N ILE A 89 -3.66 6.82 7.50
CA ILE A 89 -4.21 7.82 6.58
C ILE A 89 -4.74 7.13 5.32
N VAL A 90 -3.99 6.20 4.74
CA VAL A 90 -4.43 5.42 3.57
C VAL A 90 -5.71 4.67 3.88
N PHE A 91 -5.78 3.95 4.99
CA PHE A 91 -6.99 3.24 5.42
C PHE A 91 -8.20 4.18 5.54
N ILE A 92 -8.02 5.35 6.18
CA ILE A 92 -9.10 6.34 6.34
C ILE A 92 -9.57 6.87 4.99
N ILE A 93 -8.65 7.25 4.10
CA ILE A 93 -8.98 7.80 2.78
C ILE A 93 -9.75 6.78 1.94
N LEU A 94 -9.26 5.54 1.86
CA LEU A 94 -9.91 4.48 1.10
C LEU A 94 -11.27 4.09 1.70
N THR A 95 -11.40 4.13 3.03
CA THR A 95 -12.70 3.90 3.70
C THR A 95 -13.69 5.03 3.42
N ILE A 96 -13.25 6.29 3.42
CA ILE A 96 -14.11 7.43 3.06
C ILE A 96 -14.56 7.31 1.60
N GLU A 97 -13.66 6.94 0.70
CA GLU A 97 -13.97 6.76 -0.72
C GLU A 97 -15.01 5.65 -0.93
N GLU A 98 -14.96 4.57 -0.16
CA GLU A 98 -15.94 3.48 -0.22
C GLU A 98 -17.32 3.91 0.31
N VAL A 99 -17.35 4.67 1.41
CA VAL A 99 -18.62 5.14 2.02
C VAL A 99 -19.22 6.30 1.23
N LYS A 100 -18.39 7.19 0.67
CA LYS A 100 -18.81 8.38 -0.07
C LYS A 100 -17.88 8.60 -1.26
N PRO A 101 -18.14 7.92 -2.39
CA PRO A 101 -17.28 8.03 -3.57
C PRO A 101 -17.11 9.48 -4.05
N PHE A 102 -15.86 9.87 -4.29
CA PHE A 102 -15.54 11.21 -4.82
C PHE A 102 -15.87 11.35 -6.31
N PHE A 103 -15.91 10.25 -7.04
CA PHE A 103 -16.07 10.22 -8.50
C PHE A 103 -17.31 9.41 -8.91
N ASN A 104 -18.52 9.89 -8.65
CA ASN A 104 -19.78 9.35 -9.19
C ASN A 104 -19.88 7.81 -9.37
N ALA A 105 -19.20 7.05 -8.53
CA ALA A 105 -19.36 5.61 -8.49
C ALA A 105 -20.65 5.23 -7.77
N SER A 106 -21.14 4.03 -7.98
CA SER A 106 -22.38 3.52 -7.38
C SER A 106 -22.41 3.77 -5.88
N THR A 107 -23.53 4.25 -5.37
CA THR A 107 -23.78 4.54 -3.95
C THR A 107 -23.96 3.28 -3.08
N VAL A 108 -23.57 2.11 -3.56
CA VAL A 108 -23.67 0.84 -2.84
C VAL A 108 -22.39 0.67 -2.01
N TYR A 109 -22.54 0.88 -0.73
CA TYR A 109 -21.55 0.63 0.30
C TYR A 109 -21.34 -0.88 0.47
N ASP A 110 -20.08 -1.33 0.39
CA ASP A 110 -19.70 -2.73 0.66
C ASP A 110 -18.77 -2.83 1.87
N ILE A 111 -19.26 -3.49 2.93
CA ILE A 111 -18.49 -3.72 4.14
C ILE A 111 -17.24 -4.57 3.90
N TYR A 112 -17.27 -5.48 2.93
CA TYR A 112 -16.13 -6.32 2.60
C TYR A 112 -14.97 -5.52 2.01
N ASP A 113 -15.26 -4.45 1.27
CA ASP A 113 -14.26 -3.55 0.71
C ASP A 113 -13.56 -2.74 1.81
N ILE A 114 -14.29 -2.28 2.83
CA ILE A 114 -13.70 -1.64 4.01
C ILE A 114 -12.82 -2.62 4.81
N MET A 115 -13.29 -3.85 4.99
CA MET A 115 -12.49 -4.89 5.64
C MET A 115 -11.21 -5.19 4.85
N ALA A 116 -11.31 -5.25 3.53
CA ALA A 116 -10.18 -5.45 2.63
C ALA A 116 -9.17 -4.31 2.74
N ASN A 117 -9.62 -3.04 2.79
CA ASN A 117 -8.77 -1.87 3.02
C ASN A 117 -8.02 -1.97 4.36
N GLY A 118 -8.71 -2.37 5.44
CA GLY A 118 -8.10 -2.57 6.75
C GLY A 118 -7.05 -3.67 6.74
N LEU A 119 -7.37 -4.82 6.17
CA LEU A 119 -6.43 -5.94 6.03
C LEU A 119 -5.22 -5.56 5.20
N GLY A 120 -5.39 -4.88 4.06
CA GLY A 120 -4.29 -4.42 3.22
C GLY A 120 -3.31 -3.51 3.98
N SER A 121 -3.84 -2.55 4.75
CA SER A 121 -3.02 -1.66 5.58
C SER A 121 -2.29 -2.40 6.70
N ILE A 122 -2.93 -3.39 7.35
CA ILE A 122 -2.30 -4.25 8.37
C ILE A 122 -1.17 -5.07 7.75
N PHE A 123 -1.39 -5.69 6.60
CA PHE A 123 -0.37 -6.46 5.91
C PHE A 123 0.83 -5.59 5.49
N ALA A 124 0.60 -4.32 5.11
CA ALA A 124 1.69 -3.39 4.85
C ALA A 124 2.52 -3.12 6.11
N ILE A 125 1.87 -2.92 7.28
CA ILE A 125 2.55 -2.75 8.56
C ILE A 125 3.37 -4.00 8.92
N LEU A 126 2.81 -5.21 8.73
CA LEU A 126 3.53 -6.46 8.94
C LEU A 126 4.74 -6.57 8.02
N THR A 127 4.60 -6.22 6.75
CA THR A 127 5.71 -6.21 5.78
C THR A 127 6.82 -5.25 6.23
N PHE A 128 6.46 -4.05 6.69
CA PHE A 128 7.43 -3.09 7.23
C PHE A 128 8.18 -3.66 8.45
N GLU A 129 7.47 -4.21 9.42
CA GLU A 129 8.08 -4.74 10.66
C GLU A 129 8.98 -5.97 10.41
N LEU A 130 8.57 -6.86 9.51
CA LEU A 130 9.30 -8.09 9.26
C LEU A 130 10.53 -7.89 8.37
N PHE A 131 10.43 -7.04 7.35
CA PHE A 131 11.46 -6.89 6.32
C PHE A 131 12.20 -5.54 6.41
N VAL A 132 11.47 -4.43 6.28
CA VAL A 132 12.08 -3.10 6.17
C VAL A 132 12.79 -2.69 7.46
N ARG A 133 12.17 -2.94 8.60
CA ARG A 133 12.78 -2.67 9.91
C ARG A 133 14.07 -3.45 10.13
N ARG A 134 14.11 -4.74 9.74
CA ARG A 134 15.33 -5.56 9.84
C ARG A 134 16.45 -4.99 8.97
N TYR A 135 16.12 -4.60 7.75
CA TYR A 135 17.07 -3.97 6.84
C TYR A 135 17.64 -2.67 7.42
N ILE A 136 16.80 -1.80 7.97
CA ILE A 136 17.24 -0.52 8.59
C ILE A 136 18.17 -0.77 9.78
N LYS A 137 17.90 -1.79 10.61
CA LYS A 137 18.74 -2.14 11.77
C LYS A 137 20.10 -2.69 11.39
N GLN A 138 20.21 -3.41 10.28
CA GLN A 138 21.45 -4.06 9.84
C GLN A 138 22.39 -3.12 9.08
N LYS A 139 21.89 -1.97 8.60
CA LYS A 139 22.70 -1.01 7.85
C LYS A 139 23.65 -0.30 8.82
N PRO A 140 25.00 -0.43 8.64
CA PRO A 140 25.94 0.33 9.44
C PRO A 140 25.71 1.82 9.22
N ARG A 141 25.62 2.58 10.31
CA ARG A 141 25.59 4.05 10.26
C ARG A 141 27.04 4.53 10.12
N ASN A 142 27.41 4.94 8.92
CA ASN A 142 28.65 5.69 8.70
C ASN A 142 28.51 7.11 9.22
#